data_0d8bb9867cdc3bee6a66411b13139561
#
_entry.id   0d8bb9867cdc3bee6a66411b13139561
#
_cell.length_a   1.000
_cell.length_b   1.000
_cell.length_c   1.000
_cell.angle_alpha   90.00
_cell.angle_beta   90.00
_cell.angle_gamma   90.00
#
_symmetry.space_group_name_H-M   'P 1'
#
loop_
_entity.id
_entity.type
_entity.pdbx_description
1 polymer ?
#
loop_
_entity_poly.entity_id
_entity_poly.type
_entity_poly.pdbx_seq_one_letter_code
_entity_poly.pdbx_strand_id
1 'polypeptide(L)'
;MNKVLIADNVSDAVFKVFDKNNIEYTQKIGLTEDELALEIIGFSGLVIRSAVTVTKKIIDSAVNLKVIGRPGVGVDNVDLNAASNKNIVVMNTPMGNVQATAELTFSLIHSLMRRIPEANQTMHDNKWEKKSLIGSEMHGKTIGIIGFGNIGKKVAEISRAYGMNIVVYSESLDENVQDQYGVTKKSVNELLSDADIITFHNKLSDKTICIHALEYEICIIEWRKTTAYIWLSLIHI
;
A
#
# COMPACT_ATOMS: atom_id res chain seq x y z
N MET A 1 -0.15 29.70 20.59
CA MET A 1 -1.35 28.88 20.29
C MET A 1 -0.96 27.75 19.35
N ASN A 2 -1.42 26.54 19.61
CA ASN A 2 -1.14 25.39 18.73
C ASN A 2 -2.23 25.36 17.64
N LYS A 3 -1.91 25.89 16.45
CA LYS A 3 -2.82 25.91 15.31
C LYS A 3 -2.36 24.94 14.25
N VAL A 4 -3.29 24.15 13.70
CA VAL A 4 -3.00 23.11 12.71
C VAL A 4 -3.56 23.52 11.34
N LEU A 5 -2.72 23.43 10.31
CA LEU A 5 -3.15 23.54 8.92
C LEU A 5 -3.48 22.14 8.38
N ILE A 6 -4.67 21.97 7.83
CA ILE A 6 -5.09 20.76 7.10
C ILE A 6 -5.06 21.13 5.62
N ALA A 7 -4.03 20.63 4.92
CA ALA A 7 -3.77 21.00 3.52
C ALA A 7 -4.27 19.96 2.50
N ASP A 8 -4.91 18.89 2.96
CA ASP A 8 -5.43 17.80 2.11
C ASP A 8 -6.81 17.35 2.60
N ASN A 9 -7.50 16.56 1.78
CA ASN A 9 -8.77 15.94 2.17
C ASN A 9 -8.54 14.88 3.24
N VAL A 10 -9.21 15.03 4.38
CA VAL A 10 -9.16 14.10 5.50
C VAL A 10 -10.56 13.64 5.89
N SER A 11 -10.64 12.51 6.61
CA SER A 11 -11.91 12.02 7.16
C SER A 11 -12.44 12.96 8.24
N ASP A 12 -13.77 13.05 8.38
CA ASP A 12 -14.46 13.78 9.44
C ASP A 12 -14.02 13.38 10.85
N ALA A 13 -13.46 12.19 11.00
CA ALA A 13 -12.90 11.75 12.27
C ALA A 13 -11.74 12.63 12.76
N VAL A 14 -10.99 13.26 11.86
CA VAL A 14 -9.89 14.18 12.21
C VAL A 14 -10.45 15.42 12.88
N PHE A 15 -11.50 16.03 12.31
CA PHE A 15 -12.14 17.20 12.86
C PHE A 15 -12.74 16.91 14.25
N LYS A 16 -13.46 15.78 14.38
CA LYS A 16 -14.01 15.35 15.67
C LYS A 16 -12.95 15.19 16.77
N VAL A 17 -11.76 14.67 16.40
CA VAL A 17 -10.64 14.53 17.34
C VAL A 17 -10.09 15.90 17.72
N PHE A 18 -9.93 16.82 16.77
CA PHE A 18 -9.44 18.18 17.02
C PHE A 18 -10.40 18.97 17.90
N ASP A 19 -11.71 18.94 17.59
CA ASP A 19 -12.75 19.60 18.38
C ASP A 19 -12.79 19.07 19.82
N LYS A 20 -12.75 17.73 19.98
CA LYS A 20 -12.73 17.09 21.30
C LYS A 20 -11.54 17.51 22.16
N ASN A 21 -10.40 17.80 21.53
CA ASN A 21 -9.17 18.18 22.22
C ASN A 21 -8.90 19.69 22.21
N ASN A 22 -9.86 20.52 21.77
CA ASN A 22 -9.74 21.98 21.65
C ASN A 22 -8.49 22.40 20.84
N ILE A 23 -8.19 21.69 19.75
CA ILE A 23 -7.10 22.01 18.83
C ILE A 23 -7.66 22.91 17.74
N GLU A 24 -7.15 24.14 17.67
CA GLU A 24 -7.52 25.08 16.59
C GLU A 24 -6.95 24.60 15.26
N TYR A 25 -7.78 24.54 14.22
CA TYR A 25 -7.36 24.15 12.88
C TYR A 25 -7.95 25.05 11.80
N THR A 26 -7.28 25.04 10.65
CA THR A 26 -7.76 25.68 9.42
C THR A 26 -7.58 24.69 8.28
N GLN A 27 -8.60 24.49 7.47
CA GLN A 27 -8.50 23.66 6.28
C GLN A 27 -8.34 24.53 5.04
N LYS A 28 -7.30 24.26 4.24
CA LYS A 28 -7.04 24.87 2.92
C LYS A 28 -6.51 23.82 1.98
N ILE A 29 -7.30 23.42 1.00
CA ILE A 29 -7.01 22.34 0.06
C ILE A 29 -6.63 22.94 -1.29
N GLY A 30 -5.76 22.22 -2.04
CA GLY A 30 -5.38 22.62 -3.39
C GLY A 30 -4.35 23.73 -3.48
N LEU A 31 -3.63 23.99 -2.37
CA LEU A 31 -2.53 24.95 -2.37
C LEU A 31 -1.37 24.45 -3.24
N THR A 32 -0.80 25.34 -4.03
CA THR A 32 0.49 25.13 -4.68
C THR A 32 1.61 25.11 -3.64
N GLU A 33 2.81 24.67 -4.04
CA GLU A 33 3.96 24.64 -3.17
C GLU A 33 4.27 26.02 -2.58
N ASP A 34 4.17 27.08 -3.42
CA ASP A 34 4.46 28.45 -3.01
C ASP A 34 3.41 29.00 -2.04
N GLU A 35 2.16 28.73 -2.30
CA GLU A 35 1.06 29.11 -1.42
C GLU A 35 1.15 28.38 -0.07
N LEU A 36 1.45 27.07 -0.08
CA LEU A 36 1.63 26.32 1.16
C LEU A 36 2.84 26.81 1.96
N ALA A 37 3.95 27.16 1.29
CA ALA A 37 5.12 27.72 1.95
C ALA A 37 4.85 29.06 2.62
N LEU A 38 3.97 29.88 2.07
CA LEU A 38 3.55 31.16 2.68
C LEU A 38 2.54 30.93 3.82
N GLU A 39 1.60 30.02 3.63
CA GLU A 39 0.51 29.78 4.60
C GLU A 39 1.05 29.13 5.88
N ILE A 40 2.00 28.20 5.78
CA ILE A 40 2.49 27.38 6.90
C ILE A 40 3.19 28.17 7.99
N ILE A 41 3.63 29.41 7.72
CA ILE A 41 4.39 30.24 8.66
C ILE A 41 3.66 30.42 10.01
N GLY A 42 2.34 30.51 10.01
CA GLY A 42 1.51 30.73 11.19
C GLY A 42 1.10 29.47 11.96
N PHE A 43 1.52 28.27 11.53
CA PHE A 43 1.02 27.01 12.06
C PHE A 43 2.09 26.20 12.80
N SER A 44 1.67 25.50 13.85
CA SER A 44 2.52 24.59 14.62
C SER A 44 2.34 23.11 14.23
N GLY A 45 1.29 22.78 13.50
CA GLY A 45 1.01 21.46 12.96
C GLY A 45 0.56 21.53 11.50
N LEU A 46 0.90 20.52 10.74
CA LEU A 46 0.46 20.34 9.35
C LEU A 46 -0.12 18.93 9.19
N VAL A 47 -1.32 18.83 8.62
CA VAL A 47 -1.93 17.55 8.23
C VAL A 47 -2.05 17.49 6.72
N ILE A 48 -1.50 16.42 6.14
CA ILE A 48 -1.52 16.16 4.70
C ILE A 48 -1.91 14.69 4.42
N ARG A 49 -2.18 14.39 3.17
CA ARG A 49 -2.24 13.02 2.63
C ARG A 49 -1.36 12.90 1.38
N SER A 50 -1.79 12.14 0.40
CA SER A 50 -0.99 11.85 -0.81
C SER A 50 -0.99 12.96 -1.85
N ALA A 51 -1.97 13.86 -1.84
CA ALA A 51 -2.07 14.93 -2.83
C ALA A 51 -1.07 16.09 -2.59
N VAL A 52 -0.56 16.23 -1.38
CA VAL A 52 0.37 17.30 -1.00
C VAL A 52 1.77 16.73 -0.79
N THR A 53 2.77 17.34 -1.45
CA THR A 53 4.19 17.04 -1.21
C THR A 53 4.79 18.14 -0.33
N VAL A 54 5.37 17.75 0.80
CA VAL A 54 6.05 18.68 1.73
C VAL A 54 7.53 18.67 1.43
N THR A 55 7.95 19.62 0.61
CA THR A 55 9.32 19.79 0.17
C THR A 55 10.18 20.52 1.23
N LYS A 56 11.51 20.50 1.02
CA LYS A 56 12.45 21.29 1.82
C LYS A 56 12.05 22.78 1.86
N LYS A 57 11.55 23.33 0.75
CA LYS A 57 11.12 24.73 0.65
C LYS A 57 10.00 25.07 1.65
N ILE A 58 8.97 24.22 1.71
CA ILE A 58 7.85 24.38 2.67
C ILE A 58 8.38 24.26 4.10
N ILE A 59 9.23 23.27 4.38
CA ILE A 59 9.83 23.06 5.70
C ILE A 59 10.70 24.25 6.10
N ASP A 60 11.49 24.80 5.19
CA ASP A 60 12.34 25.96 5.47
C ASP A 60 11.51 27.21 5.81
N SER A 61 10.34 27.39 5.18
CA SER A 61 9.42 28.49 5.47
C SER A 61 8.68 28.32 6.79
N ALA A 62 8.55 27.09 7.28
CA ALA A 62 7.75 26.74 8.47
C ALA A 62 8.49 27.07 9.77
N VAL A 63 8.41 28.32 10.22
CA VAL A 63 9.14 28.83 11.41
C VAL A 63 8.65 28.18 12.71
N ASN A 64 7.35 27.92 12.83
CA ASN A 64 6.72 27.47 14.06
C ASN A 64 6.29 25.98 14.02
N LEU A 65 6.50 25.29 12.91
CA LEU A 65 6.04 23.93 12.70
C LEU A 65 6.78 22.94 13.60
N LYS A 66 6.04 22.13 14.32
CA LYS A 66 6.54 21.12 15.27
C LYS A 66 6.24 19.70 14.80
N VAL A 67 5.12 19.53 14.06
CA VAL A 67 4.62 18.22 13.69
C VAL A 67 3.98 18.23 12.32
N ILE A 68 4.24 17.18 11.54
CA ILE A 68 3.55 16.86 10.28
C ILE A 68 2.85 15.52 10.50
N GLY A 69 1.52 15.50 10.40
CA GLY A 69 0.70 14.29 10.46
C GLY A 69 0.28 13.86 9.06
N ARG A 70 0.57 12.62 8.68
CA ARG A 70 0.10 12.02 7.44
C ARG A 70 -0.78 10.80 7.72
N PRO A 71 -2.13 10.94 7.70
CA PRO A 71 -3.05 9.80 7.72
C PRO A 71 -2.83 8.90 6.48
N GLY A 72 -1.91 7.95 6.60
CA GLY A 72 -1.48 7.02 5.55
C GLY A 72 -0.26 6.22 5.97
N VAL A 73 0.10 5.20 5.20
CA VAL A 73 1.21 4.29 5.54
C VAL A 73 2.58 4.88 5.16
N GLY A 74 2.72 5.37 3.93
CA GLY A 74 3.96 5.96 3.46
C GLY A 74 4.17 7.38 3.99
N VAL A 75 5.38 7.90 3.86
CA VAL A 75 5.77 9.30 4.10
C VAL A 75 6.70 9.81 3.00
N ASP A 76 6.63 9.19 1.85
CA ASP A 76 7.45 9.44 0.65
C ASP A 76 7.26 10.85 0.07
N ASN A 77 6.11 11.46 0.34
CA ASN A 77 5.80 12.83 -0.04
C ASN A 77 6.21 13.89 1.01
N VAL A 78 7.05 13.53 1.99
CA VAL A 78 7.63 14.46 2.98
C VAL A 78 9.15 14.38 2.95
N ASP A 79 9.84 15.51 2.84
CA ASP A 79 11.30 15.56 3.00
C ASP A 79 11.67 15.33 4.47
N LEU A 80 11.90 14.05 4.80
CA LEU A 80 12.24 13.62 6.16
C LEU A 80 13.56 14.19 6.65
N ASN A 81 14.54 14.41 5.76
CA ASN A 81 15.83 14.97 6.13
C ASN A 81 15.69 16.44 6.53
N ALA A 82 14.97 17.23 5.74
CA ALA A 82 14.67 18.62 6.08
C ALA A 82 13.86 18.72 7.38
N ALA A 83 12.84 17.88 7.57
CA ALA A 83 12.03 17.83 8.79
C ALA A 83 12.88 17.52 10.03
N SER A 84 13.74 16.48 9.95
CA SER A 84 14.63 16.06 11.04
C SER A 84 15.63 17.16 11.41
N ASN A 85 16.22 17.84 10.42
CA ASN A 85 17.16 18.95 10.64
C ASN A 85 16.53 20.14 11.39
N LYS A 86 15.20 20.29 11.28
CA LYS A 86 14.44 21.32 12.02
C LYS A 86 13.75 20.78 13.28
N ASN A 87 13.99 19.54 13.68
CA ASN A 87 13.33 18.86 14.80
C ASN A 87 11.80 18.83 14.65
N ILE A 88 11.30 18.71 13.42
CA ILE A 88 9.88 18.54 13.13
C ILE A 88 9.56 17.04 13.16
N VAL A 89 8.61 16.66 14.01
CA VAL A 89 8.16 15.27 14.11
C VAL A 89 7.26 14.93 12.93
N VAL A 90 7.55 13.85 12.20
CA VAL A 90 6.68 13.34 11.14
C VAL A 90 6.00 12.06 11.62
N MET A 91 4.66 12.07 11.63
CA MET A 91 3.84 10.96 12.09
C MET A 91 2.99 10.41 10.96
N ASN A 92 2.81 9.09 10.95
CA ASN A 92 1.96 8.38 9.99
C ASN A 92 1.05 7.36 10.69
N THR A 93 0.19 6.68 9.89
CA THR A 93 -0.70 5.61 10.38
C THR A 93 -0.34 4.29 9.70
N PRO A 94 0.74 3.59 10.15
CA PRO A 94 1.33 2.46 9.44
C PRO A 94 0.40 1.23 9.33
N MET A 95 -0.65 1.17 10.13
CA MET A 95 -1.64 0.08 10.11
C MET A 95 -2.96 0.47 9.44
N GLY A 96 -3.11 1.74 9.00
CA GLY A 96 -4.40 2.32 8.62
C GLY A 96 -5.10 1.66 7.43
N ASN A 97 -4.36 1.07 6.49
CA ASN A 97 -4.91 0.42 5.30
C ASN A 97 -4.49 -1.05 5.12
N VAL A 98 -3.82 -1.65 6.12
CA VAL A 98 -3.28 -3.02 6.01
C VAL A 98 -4.38 -4.03 5.67
N GLN A 99 -5.50 -3.96 6.39
CA GLN A 99 -6.64 -4.85 6.15
C GLN A 99 -7.25 -4.63 4.76
N ALA A 100 -7.56 -3.37 4.42
CA ALA A 100 -8.17 -3.02 3.14
C ALA A 100 -7.30 -3.42 1.94
N THR A 101 -5.98 -3.22 2.05
CA THR A 101 -5.04 -3.62 0.99
C THR A 101 -4.97 -5.14 0.84
N ALA A 102 -4.94 -5.89 1.93
CA ALA A 102 -4.96 -7.34 1.87
C ALA A 102 -6.28 -7.89 1.29
N GLU A 103 -7.42 -7.29 1.65
CA GLU A 103 -8.73 -7.65 1.07
C GLU A 103 -8.80 -7.34 -0.42
N LEU A 104 -8.27 -6.19 -0.86
CA LEU A 104 -8.18 -5.87 -2.28
C LEU A 104 -7.28 -6.87 -3.03
N THR A 105 -6.15 -7.27 -2.43
CA THR A 105 -5.28 -8.33 -2.98
C THR A 105 -6.09 -9.60 -3.25
N PHE A 106 -6.85 -10.08 -2.27
CA PHE A 106 -7.68 -11.28 -2.45
C PHE A 106 -8.85 -11.07 -3.41
N SER A 107 -9.43 -9.89 -3.47
CA SER A 107 -10.47 -9.56 -4.45
C SER A 107 -9.94 -9.70 -5.88
N LEU A 108 -8.71 -9.24 -6.14
CA LEU A 108 -8.05 -9.39 -7.43
C LEU A 108 -7.68 -10.86 -7.72
N ILE A 109 -7.15 -11.59 -6.73
CA ILE A 109 -6.86 -13.03 -6.85
C ILE A 109 -8.14 -13.80 -7.22
N HIS A 110 -9.25 -13.56 -6.51
CA HIS A 110 -10.54 -14.21 -6.82
C HIS A 110 -11.04 -13.83 -8.22
N SER A 111 -10.95 -12.55 -8.58
CA SER A 111 -11.38 -12.09 -9.90
C SER A 111 -10.63 -12.79 -11.02
N LEU A 112 -9.33 -12.98 -10.86
CA LEU A 112 -8.48 -13.67 -11.83
C LEU A 112 -8.74 -15.19 -11.82
N MET A 113 -8.65 -15.85 -10.66
CA MET A 113 -8.76 -17.30 -10.53
C MET A 113 -10.15 -17.83 -10.93
N ARG A 114 -11.19 -17.05 -10.72
CA ARG A 114 -12.58 -17.43 -10.99
C ARG A 114 -13.18 -16.72 -12.20
N ARG A 115 -12.37 -15.95 -12.98
CA ARG A 115 -12.77 -15.23 -14.19
C ARG A 115 -14.04 -14.37 -13.97
N ILE A 116 -14.09 -13.68 -12.82
CA ILE A 116 -15.27 -12.91 -12.40
C ILE A 116 -15.62 -11.79 -13.39
N PRO A 117 -14.68 -10.99 -13.92
CA PRO A 117 -15.00 -9.93 -14.89
C PRO A 117 -15.67 -10.47 -16.16
N GLU A 118 -15.16 -11.58 -16.70
CA GLU A 118 -15.71 -12.22 -17.90
C GLU A 118 -17.10 -12.82 -17.61
N ALA A 119 -17.26 -13.46 -16.45
CA ALA A 119 -18.55 -14.00 -16.05
C ALA A 119 -19.60 -12.88 -15.91
N ASN A 120 -19.21 -11.75 -15.32
CA ASN A 120 -20.07 -10.57 -15.20
C ASN A 120 -20.46 -10.04 -16.60
N GLN A 121 -19.49 -9.92 -17.50
CA GLN A 121 -19.74 -9.43 -18.85
C GLN A 121 -20.70 -10.33 -19.63
N THR A 122 -20.49 -11.66 -19.60
CA THR A 122 -21.36 -12.60 -20.29
C THR A 122 -22.80 -12.56 -19.75
N MET A 123 -22.97 -12.35 -18.43
CA MET A 123 -24.32 -12.19 -17.84
C MET A 123 -25.01 -10.91 -18.33
N HIS A 124 -24.27 -9.79 -18.43
CA HIS A 124 -24.81 -8.55 -19.02
C HIS A 124 -25.16 -8.70 -20.51
N ASP A 125 -24.44 -9.54 -21.24
CA ASP A 125 -24.73 -9.90 -22.64
C ASP A 125 -25.88 -10.93 -22.77
N ASN A 126 -26.56 -11.29 -21.69
CA ASN A 126 -27.60 -12.34 -21.63
C ASN A 126 -27.10 -13.72 -22.08
N LYS A 127 -25.82 -14.04 -21.83
CA LYS A 127 -25.20 -15.33 -22.17
C LYS A 127 -24.91 -16.14 -20.91
N TRP A 128 -25.30 -17.42 -20.92
CA TRP A 128 -24.99 -18.37 -19.84
C TRP A 128 -23.87 -19.31 -20.26
N GLU A 129 -22.61 -18.90 -20.05
CA GLU A 129 -21.42 -19.59 -20.58
C GLU A 129 -20.68 -20.42 -19.50
N LYS A 130 -21.41 -21.21 -18.73
CA LYS A 130 -20.84 -22.00 -17.62
C LYS A 130 -19.61 -22.83 -18.01
N LYS A 131 -19.57 -23.40 -19.21
CA LYS A 131 -18.47 -24.29 -19.64
C LYS A 131 -17.18 -23.54 -19.98
N SER A 132 -17.28 -22.31 -20.49
CA SER A 132 -16.12 -21.48 -20.85
C SER A 132 -15.53 -20.76 -19.66
N LEU A 133 -16.27 -20.64 -18.54
CA LEU A 133 -15.90 -19.91 -17.33
C LEU A 133 -15.36 -20.83 -16.21
N ILE A 134 -14.72 -21.93 -16.59
CA ILE A 134 -14.04 -22.79 -15.61
C ILE A 134 -12.83 -22.04 -15.07
N GLY A 135 -12.81 -21.83 -13.75
CA GLY A 135 -11.70 -21.22 -13.03
C GLY A 135 -10.88 -22.25 -12.25
N SER A 136 -9.95 -21.75 -11.45
CA SER A 136 -9.11 -22.57 -10.56
C SER A 136 -9.46 -22.29 -9.10
N GLU A 137 -9.28 -23.28 -8.23
CA GLU A 137 -9.37 -23.15 -6.78
C GLU A 137 -8.03 -22.67 -6.21
N MET A 138 -8.08 -21.99 -5.07
CA MET A 138 -6.85 -21.54 -4.37
C MET A 138 -6.30 -22.60 -3.43
N HIS A 139 -7.15 -23.51 -2.95
CA HIS A 139 -6.74 -24.58 -2.03
C HIS A 139 -5.60 -25.43 -2.64
N GLY A 140 -4.54 -25.65 -1.86
CA GLY A 140 -3.38 -26.40 -2.28
C GLY A 140 -2.42 -25.70 -3.24
N LYS A 141 -2.79 -24.51 -3.75
CA LYS A 141 -1.92 -23.68 -4.59
C LYS A 141 -0.85 -22.97 -3.78
N THR A 142 0.24 -22.61 -4.43
CA THR A 142 1.34 -21.86 -3.82
C THR A 142 1.23 -20.38 -4.14
N ILE A 143 1.20 -19.53 -3.09
CA ILE A 143 1.29 -18.08 -3.23
C ILE A 143 2.71 -17.62 -2.88
N GLY A 144 3.33 -16.87 -3.78
CA GLY A 144 4.60 -16.18 -3.59
C GLY A 144 4.37 -14.74 -3.14
N ILE A 145 4.86 -14.38 -1.97
CA ILE A 145 4.74 -13.03 -1.41
C ILE A 145 6.09 -12.35 -1.43
N ILE A 146 6.22 -11.31 -2.24
CA ILE A 146 7.43 -10.48 -2.31
C ILE A 146 7.25 -9.25 -1.42
N GLY A 147 7.97 -9.21 -0.29
CA GLY A 147 7.82 -8.22 0.78
C GLY A 147 6.94 -8.72 1.92
N PHE A 148 7.52 -8.87 3.12
CA PHE A 148 6.85 -9.45 4.29
C PHE A 148 6.70 -8.43 5.44
N GLY A 149 6.25 -7.21 5.09
CA GLY A 149 5.81 -6.19 6.03
C GLY A 149 4.39 -6.44 6.55
N ASN A 150 3.74 -5.42 7.10
CA ASN A 150 2.39 -5.54 7.68
C ASN A 150 1.36 -6.11 6.70
N ILE A 151 1.39 -5.66 5.44
CA ILE A 151 0.45 -6.13 4.40
C ILE A 151 0.78 -7.58 4.02
N GLY A 152 2.05 -7.91 3.72
CA GLY A 152 2.46 -9.28 3.36
C GLY A 152 2.11 -10.30 4.45
N LYS A 153 2.27 -9.95 5.72
CA LYS A 153 1.85 -10.77 6.88
C LYS A 153 0.34 -11.01 6.88
N LYS A 154 -0.46 -9.96 6.64
CA LYS A 154 -1.92 -10.09 6.57
C LYS A 154 -2.37 -10.94 5.38
N VAL A 155 -1.71 -10.80 4.23
CA VAL A 155 -1.94 -11.65 3.05
C VAL A 155 -1.61 -13.11 3.37
N ALA A 156 -0.52 -13.40 4.08
CA ALA A 156 -0.18 -14.75 4.50
C ALA A 156 -1.22 -15.36 5.45
N GLU A 157 -1.75 -14.59 6.41
CA GLU A 157 -2.84 -15.02 7.29
C GLU A 157 -4.09 -15.45 6.51
N ILE A 158 -4.49 -14.64 5.53
CA ILE A 158 -5.66 -14.93 4.69
C ILE A 158 -5.37 -16.14 3.78
N SER A 159 -4.17 -16.21 3.17
CA SER A 159 -3.74 -17.33 2.32
C SER A 159 -3.83 -18.67 3.06
N ARG A 160 -3.42 -18.68 4.33
CA ARG A 160 -3.52 -19.87 5.18
C ARG A 160 -4.96 -20.32 5.36
N ALA A 161 -5.90 -19.38 5.54
CA ALA A 161 -7.32 -19.71 5.68
C ALA A 161 -7.90 -20.34 4.40
N TYR A 162 -7.32 -20.06 3.23
CA TYR A 162 -7.66 -20.72 1.96
C TYR A 162 -6.93 -22.06 1.74
N GLY A 163 -6.11 -22.50 2.69
CA GLY A 163 -5.33 -23.75 2.55
C GLY A 163 -4.24 -23.67 1.49
N MET A 164 -3.65 -22.49 1.27
CA MET A 164 -2.56 -22.29 0.33
C MET A 164 -1.20 -22.62 0.96
N ASN A 165 -0.24 -23.03 0.13
CA ASN A 165 1.17 -23.02 0.50
C ASN A 165 1.73 -21.62 0.34
N ILE A 166 2.58 -21.16 1.28
CA ILE A 166 3.04 -19.78 1.30
C ILE A 166 4.56 -19.74 1.24
N VAL A 167 5.08 -19.17 0.16
CA VAL A 167 6.51 -18.90 -0.01
C VAL A 167 6.75 -17.39 -0.02
N VAL A 168 7.85 -16.94 0.59
CA VAL A 168 8.09 -15.52 0.84
C VAL A 168 9.51 -15.15 0.45
N TYR A 169 9.65 -14.04 -0.23
CA TYR A 169 10.90 -13.31 -0.36
C TYR A 169 10.86 -12.01 0.44
N SER A 170 11.75 -11.91 1.42
CA SER A 170 11.97 -10.66 2.17
C SER A 170 13.36 -10.71 2.82
N GLU A 171 14.11 -9.60 2.72
CA GLU A 171 15.44 -9.49 3.33
C GLU A 171 15.38 -9.56 4.87
N SER A 172 14.30 -9.02 5.46
CA SER A 172 14.11 -8.91 6.91
C SER A 172 13.37 -10.09 7.56
N LEU A 173 13.10 -11.17 6.79
CA LEU A 173 12.40 -12.34 7.31
C LEU A 173 13.37 -13.24 8.09
N ASP A 174 13.15 -13.41 9.39
CA ASP A 174 13.85 -14.35 10.26
C ASP A 174 13.08 -15.67 10.45
N GLU A 175 13.73 -16.68 11.08
CA GLU A 175 13.16 -18.00 11.29
C GLU A 175 11.94 -17.96 12.23
N ASN A 176 11.97 -17.15 13.28
CA ASN A 176 10.84 -17.08 14.22
C ASN A 176 9.58 -16.57 13.53
N VAL A 177 9.74 -15.59 12.62
CA VAL A 177 8.63 -15.06 11.83
C VAL A 177 8.14 -16.08 10.83
N GLN A 178 9.03 -16.89 10.22
CA GLN A 178 8.63 -17.99 9.34
C GLN A 178 7.72 -18.98 10.08
N ASP A 179 8.12 -19.44 11.26
CA ASP A 179 7.35 -20.37 12.07
C ASP A 179 6.01 -19.79 12.53
N GLN A 180 6.01 -18.54 13.00
CA GLN A 180 4.81 -17.86 13.45
C GLN A 180 3.73 -17.79 12.36
N TYR A 181 4.12 -17.49 11.14
CA TYR A 181 3.19 -17.34 10.00
C TYR A 181 3.03 -18.60 9.16
N GLY A 182 3.82 -19.66 9.42
CA GLY A 182 3.81 -20.90 8.65
C GLY A 182 4.19 -20.66 7.19
N VAL A 183 5.22 -19.84 6.95
CA VAL A 183 5.69 -19.46 5.62
C VAL A 183 7.10 -20.01 5.37
N THR A 184 7.45 -20.21 4.12
CA THR A 184 8.81 -20.68 3.73
C THR A 184 9.55 -19.54 3.04
N LYS A 185 10.72 -19.15 3.57
CA LYS A 185 11.60 -18.18 2.93
C LYS A 185 12.28 -18.80 1.71
N LYS A 186 12.28 -18.05 0.61
CA LYS A 186 12.93 -18.46 -0.65
C LYS A 186 13.68 -17.28 -1.28
N SER A 187 14.61 -17.58 -2.16
CA SER A 187 15.15 -16.60 -3.10
C SER A 187 14.08 -16.20 -4.11
N VAL A 188 14.27 -15.07 -4.79
CA VAL A 188 13.32 -14.61 -5.83
C VAL A 188 13.14 -15.68 -6.91
N ASN A 189 14.23 -16.27 -7.40
CA ASN A 189 14.18 -17.28 -8.48
C ASN A 189 13.42 -18.55 -8.06
N GLU A 190 13.63 -19.04 -6.84
CA GLU A 190 12.90 -20.18 -6.31
C GLU A 190 11.41 -19.85 -6.11
N LEU A 191 11.09 -18.65 -5.61
CA LEU A 191 9.71 -18.19 -5.44
C LEU A 191 8.99 -18.13 -6.80
N LEU A 192 9.62 -17.53 -7.82
CA LEU A 192 9.08 -17.45 -9.17
C LEU A 192 8.84 -18.82 -9.81
N SER A 193 9.68 -19.80 -9.49
CA SER A 193 9.55 -21.19 -9.98
C SER A 193 8.42 -21.96 -9.31
N ASP A 194 8.19 -21.73 -8.01
CA ASP A 194 7.30 -22.55 -7.19
C ASP A 194 5.89 -21.98 -7.08
N ALA A 195 5.72 -20.66 -7.26
CA ALA A 195 4.44 -20.00 -7.04
C ALA A 195 3.47 -20.17 -8.21
N ASP A 196 2.23 -20.49 -7.91
CA ASP A 196 1.10 -20.41 -8.83
C ASP A 196 0.56 -18.94 -8.92
N ILE A 197 0.72 -18.18 -7.85
CA ILE A 197 0.25 -16.80 -7.72
C ILE A 197 1.37 -15.99 -7.07
N ILE A 198 1.67 -14.80 -7.60
CA ILE A 198 2.69 -13.90 -7.03
C ILE A 198 2.05 -12.57 -6.70
N THR A 199 2.37 -12.03 -5.51
CA THR A 199 1.90 -10.74 -5.04
C THR A 199 3.03 -9.92 -4.41
N PHE A 200 3.04 -8.62 -4.69
CA PHE A 200 4.10 -7.71 -4.30
C PHE A 200 3.62 -6.74 -3.22
N HIS A 201 4.34 -6.71 -2.10
CA HIS A 201 4.07 -5.85 -0.94
C HIS A 201 5.34 -5.19 -0.39
N ASN A 202 6.36 -5.06 -1.22
CA ASN A 202 7.60 -4.37 -0.89
C ASN A 202 7.57 -2.90 -1.32
N LYS A 203 8.39 -2.08 -0.68
CA LYS A 203 8.60 -0.69 -1.08
C LYS A 203 9.42 -0.66 -2.37
N LEU A 204 9.04 0.19 -3.32
CA LEU A 204 9.86 0.49 -4.49
C LEU A 204 11.14 1.19 -4.05
N SER A 205 12.29 0.68 -4.48
CA SER A 205 13.63 1.22 -4.22
C SER A 205 14.57 0.80 -5.34
N ASP A 206 15.76 1.39 -5.41
CA ASP A 206 16.77 1.02 -6.40
C ASP A 206 17.13 -0.49 -6.35
N LYS A 207 17.04 -1.10 -5.18
CA LYS A 207 17.27 -2.54 -5.00
C LYS A 207 16.11 -3.42 -5.47
N THR A 208 14.90 -2.89 -5.44
CA THR A 208 13.69 -3.65 -5.79
C THR A 208 13.17 -3.32 -7.18
N ILE A 209 13.69 -2.27 -7.81
CA ILE A 209 13.26 -1.86 -9.16
C ILE A 209 13.50 -2.94 -10.21
N CYS A 210 14.58 -3.72 -10.07
CA CYS A 210 14.84 -4.84 -10.97
C CYS A 210 13.82 -5.97 -10.81
N ILE A 211 13.31 -6.20 -9.60
CA ILE A 211 12.25 -7.18 -9.34
C ILE A 211 10.97 -6.69 -9.99
N HIS A 212 10.66 -5.38 -9.85
CA HIS A 212 9.53 -4.74 -10.52
C HIS A 212 9.72 -4.60 -12.03
N ALA A 213 10.96 -4.42 -12.55
CA ALA A 213 11.24 -4.33 -13.97
C ALA A 213 11.13 -5.67 -14.69
N LEU A 214 11.46 -6.78 -14.03
CA LEU A 214 11.15 -8.14 -14.52
C LEU A 214 9.64 -8.32 -14.75
N GLU A 215 8.80 -7.51 -14.09
CA GLU A 215 7.34 -7.52 -14.24
C GLU A 215 6.86 -6.79 -15.49
N TYR A 216 7.56 -5.77 -15.98
CA TYR A 216 7.16 -5.10 -17.24
C TYR A 216 7.26 -6.04 -18.45
N GLU A 217 8.14 -7.03 -18.41
CA GLU A 217 8.18 -8.10 -19.42
C GLU A 217 7.20 -9.26 -19.10
N ILE A 218 6.78 -9.39 -17.82
CA ILE A 218 5.91 -10.48 -17.33
C ILE A 218 4.45 -9.98 -17.14
N CYS A 219 4.21 -8.68 -17.03
CA CYS A 219 2.87 -8.08 -16.98
C CYS A 219 2.08 -8.16 -18.29
N ILE A 220 2.67 -8.64 -19.37
CA ILE A 220 1.93 -9.11 -20.52
C ILE A 220 1.45 -10.51 -20.19
N ILE A 221 0.18 -10.60 -19.80
CA ILE A 221 -0.65 -11.78 -19.66
C ILE A 221 -0.35 -12.80 -20.77
N GLU A 222 0.73 -13.52 -20.67
CA GLU A 222 0.88 -14.77 -21.39
C GLU A 222 0.44 -15.87 -20.45
N TRP A 223 -0.74 -16.36 -20.64
CA TRP A 223 -1.25 -17.63 -20.15
C TRP A 223 -0.34 -18.77 -20.61
N ARG A 224 0.88 -18.83 -20.09
CA ARG A 224 1.72 -20.00 -20.23
C ARG A 224 1.62 -20.79 -18.95
N LYS A 225 0.72 -21.76 -18.98
CA LYS A 225 0.62 -22.86 -18.01
C LYS A 225 0.63 -22.42 -16.54
N THR A 226 -0.54 -22.03 -16.04
CA THR A 226 -0.96 -22.07 -14.63
C THR A 226 -0.40 -21.05 -13.64
N THR A 227 0.40 -20.06 -14.02
CA THR A 227 0.88 -19.04 -13.07
C THR A 227 0.19 -17.71 -13.31
N ALA A 228 -0.48 -17.17 -12.28
CA ALA A 228 -1.16 -15.89 -12.32
C ALA A 228 -0.39 -14.86 -11.48
N TYR A 229 -0.01 -13.74 -12.09
CA TYR A 229 0.67 -12.64 -11.42
C TYR A 229 -0.32 -11.54 -11.05
N ILE A 230 -0.33 -11.14 -9.79
CA ILE A 230 -1.13 -10.01 -9.33
C ILE A 230 -0.19 -8.96 -8.77
N TRP A 231 -0.12 -7.85 -9.47
CA TRP A 231 0.61 -6.68 -9.02
C TRP A 231 -0.36 -5.67 -8.42
N LEU A 232 -0.16 -5.35 -7.15
CA LEU A 232 -0.78 -4.23 -6.47
C LEU A 232 0.28 -3.15 -6.31
N SER A 233 0.30 -2.19 -7.23
CA SER A 233 1.05 -0.97 -7.01
C SER A 233 0.39 -0.18 -5.89
N LEU A 234 1.11 0.08 -4.81
CA LEU A 234 0.70 1.02 -3.75
C LEU A 234 0.50 2.46 -4.27
N ILE A 235 0.76 2.70 -5.56
CA ILE A 235 0.63 4.00 -6.22
C ILE A 235 -0.84 4.33 -6.56
N HIS A 236 -1.74 3.35 -6.54
CA HIS A 236 -3.14 3.53 -6.97
C HIS A 236 -4.19 3.30 -5.86
N ILE A 237 -3.76 3.28 -4.57
CA ILE A 237 -4.69 3.20 -3.43
C ILE A 237 -4.67 4.49 -2.64
#